data_69440b4e1d6a6f3da02411b1568be954
#
_entry.id   69440b4e1d6a6f3da02411b1568be954
#
_cell.length_a   1.000
_cell.length_b   1.000
_cell.length_c   1.000
_cell.angle_alpha   90.00
_cell.angle_beta   90.00
_cell.angle_gamma   90.00
#
_symmetry.space_group_name_H-M   'P 1'
#
loop_
_entity.id
_entity.type
_entity.pdbx_description
1 polymer ?
#
loop_
_entity_poly.entity_id
_entity_poly.type
_entity_poly.pdbx_seq_one_letter_code
_entity_poly.pdbx_strand_id
1 'polypeptide(L)'
;ELDPICATETADQTVLVHLYENLMRKTGDGSGGTTVTNGAAKSVSTEENADGTVTWTFKLRKAEWSDGRAVRAGDFVFAWQRLADPANDSPSASLLSVVAGYDAVRETGDVSLLQVTAEDDSTLVVVLNGKFDWFLTEVCTAPATMPLRQDLLQEETAAADGETAEAAAEPAEAAPWWNDLTGLVTNGPYQVSGYEAGEALTLEASETYRNSFSGPQTLTFRFAETAEAGQDLYDAGEVDFLGILPAEQLTALIEAESRTLARELSVQAVVFNCAQDTLMDARVRRALTLTADRSAAAEAAGATAYAAE
;
A
#
# COMPACT_ATOMS: atom_id res chain seq x y z
N GLU A 1 10.38 3.94 -1.23
CA GLU A 1 9.60 5.11 -0.74
C GLU A 1 8.58 4.64 0.29
N LEU A 2 8.63 5.15 1.54
CA LEU A 2 7.77 4.68 2.63
C LEU A 2 6.55 5.57 2.91
N ASP A 3 6.21 6.50 2.01
CA ASP A 3 4.90 7.13 2.04
C ASP A 3 3.83 6.15 1.54
N PRO A 4 2.84 5.76 2.37
CA PRO A 4 1.84 4.78 1.98
C PRO A 4 1.09 5.10 0.68
N ILE A 5 0.83 6.39 0.40
CA ILE A 5 0.08 6.79 -0.80
C ILE A 5 0.92 6.73 -2.09
N CYS A 6 2.25 6.65 -1.98
CA CYS A 6 3.18 6.60 -3.11
C CYS A 6 3.87 5.24 -3.29
N ALA A 7 3.76 4.35 -2.29
CA ALA A 7 4.42 3.04 -2.28
C ALA A 7 3.75 2.07 -3.29
N THR A 8 4.35 1.93 -4.46
CA THR A 8 3.90 1.00 -5.52
C THR A 8 4.72 -0.28 -5.60
N GLU A 9 5.96 -0.23 -5.14
CA GLU A 9 6.86 -1.38 -5.18
C GLU A 9 6.52 -2.41 -4.09
N THR A 10 6.59 -3.69 -4.44
CA THR A 10 6.31 -4.77 -3.49
C THR A 10 7.20 -4.72 -2.26
N ALA A 11 8.46 -4.31 -2.41
CA ALA A 11 9.41 -4.15 -1.31
C ALA A 11 8.94 -3.09 -0.31
N ASP A 12 8.53 -1.91 -0.78
CA ASP A 12 8.01 -0.83 0.07
C ASP A 12 6.74 -1.27 0.79
N GLN A 13 5.80 -1.88 0.05
CA GLN A 13 4.55 -2.38 0.61
C GLN A 13 4.79 -3.46 1.68
N THR A 14 5.80 -4.33 1.47
CA THR A 14 6.20 -5.34 2.45
C THR A 14 6.68 -4.71 3.75
N VAL A 15 7.45 -3.63 3.68
CA VAL A 15 7.87 -2.89 4.89
C VAL A 15 6.67 -2.22 5.55
N LEU A 16 5.83 -1.54 4.78
CA LEU A 16 4.68 -0.80 5.30
C LEU A 16 3.68 -1.67 6.07
N VAL A 17 3.42 -2.90 5.64
CA VAL A 17 2.50 -3.81 6.36
C VAL A 17 3.05 -4.29 7.72
N HIS A 18 4.34 -4.11 7.98
CA HIS A 18 4.96 -4.36 9.29
C HIS A 18 4.92 -3.11 10.18
N LEU A 19 5.00 -1.92 9.58
CA LEU A 19 5.02 -0.64 10.28
C LEU A 19 3.63 -0.11 10.61
N TYR A 20 2.64 -0.39 9.77
CA TYR A 20 1.28 0.14 9.93
C TYR A 20 0.23 -0.98 9.98
N GLU A 21 -0.83 -0.72 10.72
CA GLU A 21 -2.02 -1.58 10.73
C GLU A 21 -3.20 -0.85 10.12
N ASN A 22 -3.77 -1.45 9.06
CA ASN A 22 -4.96 -0.94 8.38
C ASN A 22 -6.26 -1.42 9.05
N LEU A 23 -7.41 -0.97 8.57
CA LEU A 23 -8.76 -1.40 9.03
C LEU A 23 -8.90 -2.91 9.00
N MET A 24 -8.49 -3.53 7.88
CA MET A 24 -8.50 -4.97 7.67
C MET A 24 -7.09 -5.48 7.37
N ARG A 25 -6.89 -6.79 7.51
CA ARG A 25 -5.60 -7.46 7.31
C ARG A 25 -5.78 -8.70 6.43
N LYS A 26 -4.91 -8.87 5.45
CA LYS A 26 -4.76 -10.15 4.72
C LYS A 26 -3.92 -11.10 5.57
N THR A 27 -4.41 -12.32 5.77
CA THR A 27 -3.71 -13.38 6.50
C THR A 27 -3.78 -14.68 5.71
N GLY A 28 -2.70 -15.49 5.76
CA GLY A 28 -2.72 -16.81 5.15
C GLY A 28 -3.78 -17.71 5.82
N ASP A 29 -4.49 -18.50 5.04
CA ASP A 29 -5.51 -19.44 5.51
C ASP A 29 -4.94 -20.84 5.85
N GLY A 30 -3.61 -21.00 5.73
CA GLY A 30 -2.88 -22.25 5.98
C GLY A 30 -2.98 -23.27 4.83
N SER A 31 -3.74 -23.00 3.76
CA SER A 31 -3.88 -23.86 2.57
C SER A 31 -3.19 -23.28 1.32
N GLY A 32 -2.47 -22.17 1.47
CA GLY A 32 -1.88 -21.41 0.37
C GLY A 32 -2.79 -20.30 -0.18
N GLY A 33 -3.98 -20.13 0.40
CA GLY A 33 -4.89 -19.02 0.13
C GLY A 33 -4.74 -17.88 1.14
N THR A 34 -5.51 -16.82 0.90
CA THR A 34 -5.55 -15.63 1.76
C THR A 34 -6.98 -15.39 2.25
N THR A 35 -7.11 -15.05 3.52
CA THR A 35 -8.37 -14.58 4.11
C THR A 35 -8.20 -13.18 4.66
N VAL A 36 -9.31 -12.44 4.75
CA VAL A 36 -9.33 -11.09 5.32
C VAL A 36 -9.90 -11.14 6.72
N THR A 37 -9.16 -10.56 7.65
CA THR A 37 -9.53 -10.47 9.07
C THR A 37 -9.51 -9.04 9.55
N ASN A 38 -10.12 -8.79 10.70
CA ASN A 38 -10.12 -7.47 11.31
C ASN A 38 -8.71 -7.05 11.75
N GLY A 39 -8.22 -5.94 11.23
CA GLY A 39 -7.03 -5.23 11.68
C GLY A 39 -7.35 -4.25 12.80
N ALA A 40 -7.19 -2.95 12.55
CA ALA A 40 -7.58 -1.87 13.45
C ALA A 40 -9.10 -1.84 13.73
N ALA A 41 -9.92 -2.31 12.79
CA ALA A 41 -11.35 -2.46 13.02
C ALA A 41 -11.64 -3.59 14.03
N LYS A 42 -12.47 -3.30 15.03
CA LYS A 42 -13.03 -4.29 15.97
C LYS A 42 -14.25 -4.97 15.36
N SER A 43 -15.10 -4.20 14.70
CA SER A 43 -16.31 -4.67 14.04
C SER A 43 -16.63 -3.77 12.85
N VAL A 44 -17.31 -4.35 11.88
CA VAL A 44 -17.77 -3.69 10.67
C VAL A 44 -19.26 -3.95 10.52
N SER A 45 -20.03 -2.94 10.14
CA SER A 45 -21.43 -3.06 9.76
C SER A 45 -21.72 -2.25 8.51
N THR A 46 -22.76 -2.65 7.77
CA THR A 46 -23.19 -2.00 6.53
C THR A 46 -24.68 -1.70 6.55
N GLU A 47 -25.05 -0.60 5.89
CA GLU A 47 -26.44 -0.22 5.65
C GLU A 47 -26.62 0.22 4.19
N GLU A 48 -27.59 -0.34 3.50
CA GLU A 48 -27.95 0.07 2.15
C GLU A 48 -28.92 1.26 2.23
N ASN A 49 -28.55 2.37 1.59
CA ASN A 49 -29.34 3.58 1.60
C ASN A 49 -30.38 3.58 0.49
N ALA A 50 -31.43 4.39 0.64
CA ALA A 50 -32.56 4.46 -0.32
C ALA A 50 -32.13 4.97 -1.71
N ASP A 51 -31.00 5.66 -1.82
CA ASP A 51 -30.41 6.18 -3.06
C ASP A 51 -29.45 5.18 -3.76
N GLY A 52 -29.29 3.98 -3.19
CA GLY A 52 -28.42 2.93 -3.72
C GLY A 52 -26.96 3.02 -3.25
N THR A 53 -26.60 4.00 -2.46
CA THR A 53 -25.30 4.05 -1.78
C THR A 53 -25.25 3.05 -0.62
N VAL A 54 -24.05 2.73 -0.14
CA VAL A 54 -23.87 1.82 1.01
C VAL A 54 -22.99 2.50 2.06
N THR A 55 -23.53 2.62 3.26
CA THR A 55 -22.79 3.15 4.41
C THR A 55 -22.08 2.01 5.13
N TRP A 56 -20.77 2.15 5.29
CA TRP A 56 -19.92 1.24 6.07
C TRP A 56 -19.52 1.93 7.37
N THR A 57 -19.75 1.26 8.49
CA THR A 57 -19.34 1.75 9.82
C THR A 57 -18.33 0.81 10.43
N PHE A 58 -17.14 1.34 10.70
CA PHE A 58 -16.04 0.64 11.37
C PHE A 58 -15.93 1.13 12.80
N LYS A 59 -16.05 0.22 13.78
CA LYS A 59 -15.69 0.51 15.17
C LYS A 59 -14.25 0.09 15.39
N LEU A 60 -13.39 1.03 15.73
CA LEU A 60 -11.96 0.79 15.93
C LEU A 60 -11.69 0.10 17.27
N ARG A 61 -10.60 -0.64 17.31
CA ARG A 61 -10.01 -1.14 18.55
C ARG A 61 -9.26 -0.01 19.25
N LYS A 62 -9.06 -0.13 20.56
CA LYS A 62 -8.06 0.71 21.23
C LYS A 62 -6.68 0.29 20.73
N ALA A 63 -5.94 1.23 20.20
CA ALA A 63 -4.59 1.07 19.72
C ALA A 63 -3.82 2.38 19.95
N GLU A 64 -2.52 2.29 20.00
CA GLU A 64 -1.63 3.42 20.21
C GLU A 64 -0.60 3.48 19.09
N TRP A 65 -0.21 4.69 18.71
CA TRP A 65 0.96 4.94 17.91
C TRP A 65 2.24 4.66 18.73
N SER A 66 3.37 4.49 18.06
CA SER A 66 4.66 4.21 18.72
C SER A 66 5.10 5.34 19.67
N ASP A 67 4.56 6.55 19.52
CA ASP A 67 4.76 7.69 20.44
C ASP A 67 3.78 7.69 21.64
N GLY A 68 2.93 6.68 21.78
CA GLY A 68 1.96 6.52 22.87
C GLY A 68 0.64 7.27 22.68
N ARG A 69 0.44 8.00 21.57
CA ARG A 69 -0.86 8.63 21.29
C ARG A 69 -1.86 7.61 20.76
N ALA A 70 -3.15 7.83 21.06
CA ALA A 70 -4.21 6.93 20.59
C ALA A 70 -4.37 7.00 19.05
N VAL A 71 -4.54 5.85 18.40
CA VAL A 71 -5.00 5.75 17.01
C VAL A 71 -6.48 6.07 16.96
N ARG A 72 -6.88 6.98 16.09
CA ARG A 72 -8.25 7.51 16.00
C ARG A 72 -8.83 7.35 14.60
N ALA A 73 -10.15 7.41 14.50
CA ALA A 73 -10.85 7.42 13.22
C ALA A 73 -10.43 8.61 12.34
N GLY A 74 -10.09 9.75 12.94
CA GLY A 74 -9.56 10.92 12.25
C GLY A 74 -8.26 10.66 11.49
N ASP A 75 -7.40 9.73 11.96
CA ASP A 75 -6.15 9.38 11.30
C ASP A 75 -6.41 8.68 9.95
N PHE A 76 -7.47 7.87 9.88
CA PHE A 76 -7.95 7.26 8.63
C PHE A 76 -8.60 8.28 7.70
N VAL A 77 -9.44 9.19 8.26
CA VAL A 77 -10.06 10.26 7.46
C VAL A 77 -8.99 11.10 6.79
N PHE A 78 -7.99 11.56 7.55
CA PHE A 78 -6.88 12.34 7.02
C PHE A 78 -6.11 11.59 5.93
N ALA A 79 -5.75 10.32 6.18
CA ALA A 79 -5.01 9.51 5.21
C ALA A 79 -5.78 9.32 3.91
N TRP A 80 -7.08 9.04 3.96
CA TRP A 80 -7.90 8.81 2.78
C TRP A 80 -8.18 10.12 2.00
N GLN A 81 -8.38 11.23 2.70
CA GLN A 81 -8.47 12.54 2.08
C GLN A 81 -7.17 12.90 1.36
N ARG A 82 -6.01 12.65 2.00
CA ARG A 82 -4.71 12.85 1.39
C ARG A 82 -4.47 11.95 0.17
N LEU A 83 -4.92 10.69 0.21
CA LEU A 83 -4.87 9.76 -0.92
C LEU A 83 -5.72 10.23 -2.10
N ALA A 84 -6.91 10.79 -1.84
CA ALA A 84 -7.83 11.28 -2.87
C ALA A 84 -7.40 12.63 -3.46
N ASP A 85 -6.62 13.43 -2.73
CA ASP A 85 -6.20 14.78 -3.12
C ASP A 85 -5.41 14.75 -4.44
N PRO A 86 -5.88 15.47 -5.50
CA PRO A 86 -5.15 15.55 -6.76
C PRO A 86 -3.77 16.18 -6.64
N ALA A 87 -3.54 17.04 -5.63
CA ALA A 87 -2.25 17.69 -5.41
C ALA A 87 -1.13 16.71 -5.03
N ASN A 88 -1.47 15.54 -4.46
CA ASN A 88 -0.49 14.53 -4.08
C ASN A 88 -0.12 13.55 -5.21
N ASP A 89 -0.82 13.60 -6.35
CA ASP A 89 -0.61 12.76 -7.55
C ASP A 89 -0.35 11.27 -7.26
N SER A 90 -1.05 10.74 -6.27
CA SER A 90 -0.88 9.35 -5.85
C SER A 90 -1.28 8.36 -6.95
N PRO A 91 -0.41 7.40 -7.31
CA PRO A 91 -0.74 6.34 -8.26
C PRO A 91 -1.86 5.42 -7.75
N SER A 92 -2.09 5.39 -6.44
CA SER A 92 -3.09 4.55 -5.77
C SER A 92 -4.41 5.28 -5.51
N ALA A 93 -4.56 6.56 -5.89
CA ALA A 93 -5.76 7.36 -5.62
C ALA A 93 -7.05 6.69 -6.11
N SER A 94 -7.00 5.99 -7.25
CA SER A 94 -8.15 5.30 -7.85
C SER A 94 -8.75 4.18 -6.97
N LEU A 95 -8.05 3.70 -5.95
CA LEU A 95 -8.61 2.77 -4.95
C LEU A 95 -9.84 3.36 -4.26
N LEU A 96 -9.89 4.68 -4.11
CA LEU A 96 -11.00 5.38 -3.48
C LEU A 96 -12.12 5.76 -4.44
N SER A 97 -12.05 5.38 -5.73
CA SER A 97 -13.09 5.69 -6.74
C SER A 97 -14.49 5.16 -6.40
N VAL A 98 -14.56 4.16 -5.53
CA VAL A 98 -15.83 3.60 -5.01
C VAL A 98 -16.42 4.39 -3.86
N VAL A 99 -15.64 5.30 -3.25
CA VAL A 99 -16.10 6.16 -2.15
C VAL A 99 -16.87 7.34 -2.73
N ALA A 100 -18.03 7.61 -2.18
CA ALA A 100 -18.86 8.73 -2.61
C ALA A 100 -18.09 10.06 -2.44
N GLY A 101 -18.24 10.95 -3.42
CA GLY A 101 -17.53 12.23 -3.44
C GLY A 101 -16.14 12.18 -4.08
N TYR A 102 -15.56 11.02 -4.36
CA TYR A 102 -14.20 10.91 -4.93
C TYR A 102 -14.03 11.73 -6.23
N ASP A 103 -14.94 11.60 -7.19
CA ASP A 103 -14.85 12.33 -8.46
C ASP A 103 -14.89 13.86 -8.23
N ALA A 104 -15.73 14.32 -7.31
CA ALA A 104 -15.81 15.73 -6.96
C ALA A 104 -14.52 16.25 -6.30
N VAL A 105 -13.86 15.43 -5.45
CA VAL A 105 -12.52 15.75 -4.92
C VAL A 105 -11.52 15.87 -6.06
N ARG A 106 -11.49 14.91 -6.99
CA ARG A 106 -10.54 14.94 -8.13
C ARG A 106 -10.75 16.11 -9.07
N GLU A 107 -11.99 16.60 -9.19
CA GLU A 107 -12.33 17.75 -10.05
C GLU A 107 -12.02 19.10 -9.37
N THR A 108 -12.26 19.20 -8.05
CA THR A 108 -12.23 20.50 -7.35
C THR A 108 -11.00 20.69 -6.46
N GLY A 109 -10.34 19.61 -6.03
CA GLY A 109 -9.32 19.64 -5.00
C GLY A 109 -9.87 19.77 -3.56
N ASP A 110 -11.19 19.82 -3.38
CA ASP A 110 -11.80 19.91 -2.05
C ASP A 110 -11.95 18.52 -1.43
N VAL A 111 -10.97 18.14 -0.62
CA VAL A 111 -10.92 16.82 0.04
C VAL A 111 -12.07 16.59 1.03
N SER A 112 -12.74 17.65 1.48
CA SER A 112 -13.89 17.55 2.40
C SER A 112 -15.14 16.93 1.74
N LEU A 113 -15.17 16.86 0.41
CA LEU A 113 -16.24 16.23 -0.35
C LEU A 113 -16.20 14.70 -0.30
N LEU A 114 -15.03 14.10 0.04
CA LEU A 114 -14.90 12.66 0.19
C LEU A 114 -15.77 12.19 1.37
N GLN A 115 -16.68 11.25 1.11
CA GLN A 115 -17.61 10.75 2.12
C GLN A 115 -16.92 9.69 3.03
N VAL A 116 -15.89 10.15 3.74
CA VAL A 116 -15.20 9.44 4.82
C VAL A 116 -15.17 10.37 6.03
N THR A 117 -15.74 9.95 7.15
CA THR A 117 -15.92 10.80 8.33
C THR A 117 -15.64 10.03 9.61
N ALA A 118 -15.16 10.74 10.63
CA ALA A 118 -15.06 10.24 12.00
C ALA A 118 -16.28 10.72 12.78
N GLU A 119 -17.19 9.82 13.13
CA GLU A 119 -18.35 10.13 13.97
C GLU A 119 -17.93 10.41 15.42
N ASP A 120 -16.92 9.67 15.87
CA ASP A 120 -16.19 9.88 17.13
C ASP A 120 -14.75 9.35 16.97
N ASP A 121 -13.91 9.44 18.01
CA ASP A 121 -12.51 8.97 17.97
C ASP A 121 -12.35 7.50 17.55
N SER A 122 -13.38 6.67 17.74
CA SER A 122 -13.36 5.23 17.52
C SER A 122 -14.29 4.74 16.41
N THR A 123 -15.02 5.64 15.76
CA THR A 123 -16.01 5.29 14.75
C THR A 123 -15.70 5.98 13.44
N LEU A 124 -15.30 5.19 12.44
CA LEU A 124 -15.11 5.63 11.07
C LEU A 124 -16.33 5.25 10.25
N VAL A 125 -16.87 6.20 9.49
CA VAL A 125 -17.99 6.02 8.58
C VAL A 125 -17.55 6.32 7.15
N VAL A 126 -17.82 5.41 6.24
CA VAL A 126 -17.49 5.52 4.81
C VAL A 126 -18.75 5.26 3.99
N VAL A 127 -19.07 6.15 3.07
CA VAL A 127 -20.19 5.96 2.14
C VAL A 127 -19.64 5.58 0.77
N LEU A 128 -20.09 4.45 0.24
CA LEU A 128 -19.73 3.99 -1.09
C LEU A 128 -20.83 4.31 -2.10
N ASN A 129 -20.45 4.54 -3.37
CA ASN A 129 -21.36 4.78 -4.49
C ASN A 129 -22.29 3.60 -4.81
N GLY A 130 -22.07 2.44 -4.18
CA GLY A 130 -22.84 1.23 -4.38
C GLY A 130 -22.27 0.05 -3.57
N LYS A 131 -22.71 -1.16 -3.93
CA LYS A 131 -22.24 -2.39 -3.28
C LYS A 131 -21.01 -2.93 -4.00
N PHE A 132 -19.90 -3.01 -3.27
CA PHE A 132 -18.63 -3.53 -3.76
C PHE A 132 -18.12 -4.61 -2.81
N ASP A 133 -18.24 -5.88 -3.23
CA ASP A 133 -17.87 -7.04 -2.39
C ASP A 133 -16.36 -7.10 -2.08
N TRP A 134 -15.54 -6.45 -2.91
CA TRP A 134 -14.09 -6.37 -2.77
C TRP A 134 -13.60 -5.19 -1.91
N PHE A 135 -14.48 -4.32 -1.43
CA PHE A 135 -14.08 -3.12 -0.66
C PHE A 135 -13.22 -3.46 0.57
N LEU A 136 -13.63 -4.47 1.35
CA LEU A 136 -12.84 -4.90 2.52
C LEU A 136 -11.52 -5.56 2.12
N THR A 137 -11.50 -6.31 1.00
CA THR A 137 -10.35 -7.11 0.59
C THR A 137 -9.28 -6.30 -0.14
N GLU A 138 -9.68 -5.28 -0.88
CA GLU A 138 -8.75 -4.50 -1.69
C GLU A 138 -8.50 -3.10 -1.14
N VAL A 139 -9.55 -2.37 -0.73
CA VAL A 139 -9.38 -1.00 -0.24
C VAL A 139 -8.93 -1.00 1.23
N CYS A 140 -9.64 -1.72 2.10
CA CYS A 140 -9.37 -1.67 3.54
C CYS A 140 -8.11 -2.45 3.98
N THR A 141 -7.44 -3.15 3.06
CA THR A 141 -6.16 -3.84 3.31
C THR A 141 -4.98 -3.19 2.59
N ALA A 142 -5.24 -2.28 1.65
CA ALA A 142 -4.19 -1.66 0.84
C ALA A 142 -3.24 -0.79 1.69
N PRO A 143 -1.93 -0.83 1.47
CA PRO A 143 -1.00 0.07 2.14
C PRO A 143 -1.37 1.54 1.97
N ALA A 144 -1.81 1.96 0.79
CA ALA A 144 -2.19 3.34 0.50
C ALA A 144 -3.35 3.90 1.35
N THR A 145 -4.14 3.04 1.98
CA THR A 145 -5.26 3.43 2.85
C THR A 145 -4.96 3.26 4.34
N MET A 146 -3.71 3.02 4.71
CA MET A 146 -3.26 2.98 6.11
C MET A 146 -3.42 4.34 6.80
N PRO A 147 -3.65 4.39 8.12
CA PRO A 147 -3.83 5.64 8.84
C PRO A 147 -2.53 6.44 8.89
N LEU A 148 -2.65 7.75 8.89
CA LEU A 148 -1.54 8.69 9.01
C LEU A 148 -1.83 9.78 10.05
N ARG A 149 -0.78 10.30 10.68
CA ARG A 149 -0.84 11.36 11.68
C ARG A 149 -0.76 12.73 10.99
N GLN A 150 -1.88 13.44 10.98
CA GLN A 150 -1.97 14.77 10.39
C GLN A 150 -1.00 15.78 11.03
N ASP A 151 -0.86 15.74 12.35
CA ASP A 151 0.00 16.67 13.09
C ASP A 151 1.49 16.52 12.74
N LEU A 152 1.95 15.31 12.44
CA LEU A 152 3.35 15.09 12.04
C LEU A 152 3.64 15.60 10.62
N LEU A 153 2.68 15.51 9.72
CA LEU A 153 2.85 15.98 8.34
C LEU A 153 2.70 17.51 8.21
N GLN A 154 1.94 18.14 9.10
CA GLN A 154 1.72 19.60 9.08
C GLN A 154 2.85 20.39 9.76
N GLU A 155 3.56 19.83 10.73
CA GLU A 155 4.71 20.47 11.35
C GLU A 155 5.84 20.69 10.34
N GLU A 156 6.04 19.80 9.37
CA GLU A 156 7.04 19.95 8.31
C GLU A 156 6.71 21.12 7.38
N THR A 157 5.45 21.30 6.99
CA THR A 157 5.04 22.44 6.15
C THR A 157 5.14 23.79 6.89
N ALA A 158 4.88 23.81 8.19
CA ALA A 158 4.97 25.01 9.00
C ALA A 158 6.41 25.44 9.30
N ALA A 159 7.35 24.48 9.37
CA ALA A 159 8.77 24.78 9.53
C ALA A 159 9.38 25.39 8.27
N ALA A 160 8.83 25.11 7.09
CA ALA A 160 9.25 25.71 5.82
C ALA A 160 8.74 27.17 5.64
N ASP A 161 7.64 27.54 6.30
CA ASP A 161 7.04 28.88 6.21
C ASP A 161 7.61 29.90 7.23
N GLY A 162 8.51 29.50 8.11
CA GLY A 162 8.93 30.27 9.30
C GLY A 162 10.24 31.08 9.19
N GLU A 163 10.94 31.12 8.07
CA GLU A 163 12.12 31.96 7.91
C GLU A 163 11.92 33.10 6.93
N THR A 164 12.12 34.30 7.48
CA THR A 164 12.08 35.61 6.82
C THR A 164 12.89 35.65 5.52
N ALA A 165 12.25 36.13 4.48
CA ALA A 165 12.81 36.40 3.17
C ALA A 165 14.04 37.30 3.24
N GLU A 166 15.23 36.74 3.08
CA GLU A 166 16.36 37.44 2.46
C GLU A 166 17.29 36.42 1.77
N ALA A 167 17.47 36.69 0.45
CA ALA A 167 18.43 36.07 -0.48
C ALA A 167 18.09 34.67 -1.04
N ALA A 168 17.52 34.71 -2.26
CA ALA A 168 17.67 33.80 -3.41
C ALA A 168 18.68 32.64 -3.26
N ALA A 169 18.23 31.57 -2.63
CA ALA A 169 18.59 30.20 -2.97
C ALA A 169 17.27 29.48 -3.28
N GLU A 170 17.23 28.65 -4.32
CA GLU A 170 16.07 27.82 -4.56
C GLU A 170 15.70 27.12 -3.25
N PRO A 171 14.38 27.06 -2.86
CA PRO A 171 13.99 26.39 -1.64
C PRO A 171 14.48 24.94 -1.75
N ALA A 172 15.36 24.52 -0.84
CA ALA A 172 15.67 23.11 -0.68
C ALA A 172 14.31 22.44 -0.42
N GLU A 173 13.89 21.53 -1.30
CA GLU A 173 12.68 20.74 -1.07
C GLU A 173 12.81 20.14 0.34
N ALA A 174 11.83 20.43 1.19
CA ALA A 174 11.81 19.88 2.54
C ALA A 174 11.92 18.35 2.41
N ALA A 175 12.84 17.75 3.18
CA ALA A 175 13.02 16.32 3.12
C ALA A 175 11.67 15.62 3.46
N PRO A 176 11.24 14.61 2.70
CA PRO A 176 9.99 13.92 2.98
C PRO A 176 9.95 13.38 4.42
N TRP A 177 8.79 13.43 5.07
CA TRP A 177 8.60 13.01 6.47
C TRP A 177 9.04 11.56 6.76
N TRP A 178 9.11 10.70 5.73
CA TRP A 178 9.62 9.33 5.83
C TRP A 178 11.15 9.22 5.69
N ASN A 179 11.89 10.30 5.51
CA ASN A 179 13.35 10.25 5.39
C ASN A 179 14.05 10.05 6.74
N ASP A 180 13.44 10.48 7.85
CA ASP A 180 13.90 10.08 9.18
C ASP A 180 13.21 8.79 9.60
N LEU A 181 13.70 7.67 9.11
CA LEU A 181 13.13 6.36 9.38
C LEU A 181 13.17 5.99 10.87
N THR A 182 14.18 6.48 11.61
CA THR A 182 14.33 6.17 13.05
C THR A 182 13.34 6.95 13.92
N GLY A 183 12.88 8.10 13.44
CA GLY A 183 11.83 8.91 14.08
C GLY A 183 10.40 8.58 13.62
N LEU A 184 10.23 7.61 12.71
CA LEU A 184 8.96 7.31 12.10
C LEU A 184 7.94 6.81 13.13
N VAL A 185 6.81 7.52 13.25
CA VAL A 185 5.71 7.13 14.15
C VAL A 185 4.78 6.15 13.44
N THR A 186 4.64 4.97 14.00
CA THR A 186 3.92 3.83 13.41
C THR A 186 2.85 3.29 14.34
N ASN A 187 1.84 2.59 13.81
CA ASN A 187 0.77 1.95 14.59
C ASN A 187 0.73 0.43 14.42
N GLY A 188 1.72 -0.13 13.73
CA GLY A 188 1.82 -1.56 13.43
C GLY A 188 2.59 -2.37 14.48
N PRO A 189 2.81 -3.66 14.18
CA PRO A 189 3.48 -4.58 15.11
C PRO A 189 4.98 -4.30 15.28
N TYR A 190 5.58 -3.51 14.42
CA TYR A 190 6.99 -3.13 14.47
C TYR A 190 7.18 -1.62 14.34
N GLN A 191 8.34 -1.18 14.79
CA GLN A 191 8.88 0.17 14.60
C GLN A 191 10.31 0.08 14.06
N VAL A 192 10.78 1.14 13.41
CA VAL A 192 12.16 1.19 12.90
C VAL A 192 13.12 1.38 14.06
N SER A 193 14.13 0.52 14.16
CA SER A 193 15.20 0.61 15.15
C SER A 193 16.57 0.93 14.53
N GLY A 194 16.75 0.72 13.22
CA GLY A 194 17.97 1.03 12.52
C GLY A 194 17.80 1.08 11.01
N TYR A 195 18.59 1.94 10.38
CA TYR A 195 18.66 2.04 8.92
C TYR A 195 20.08 2.30 8.46
N GLU A 196 20.57 1.45 7.59
CA GLU A 196 21.85 1.57 6.91
C GLU A 196 21.56 1.74 5.42
N ALA A 197 21.79 2.96 4.90
CA ALA A 197 21.38 3.32 3.55
C ALA A 197 21.98 2.39 2.48
N GLY A 198 21.12 1.78 1.68
CA GLY A 198 21.51 0.84 0.63
C GLY A 198 21.90 -0.56 1.14
N GLU A 199 21.92 -0.80 2.45
CA GLU A 199 22.33 -2.09 3.04
C GLU A 199 21.20 -2.80 3.79
N ALA A 200 20.62 -2.14 4.80
CA ALA A 200 19.64 -2.80 5.65
C ALA A 200 18.66 -1.83 6.33
N LEU A 201 17.45 -2.34 6.59
CA LEU A 201 16.46 -1.74 7.49
C LEU A 201 16.15 -2.72 8.60
N THR A 202 16.32 -2.29 9.85
CA THR A 202 16.03 -3.10 11.03
C THR A 202 14.78 -2.60 11.73
N LEU A 203 13.86 -3.50 12.01
CA LEU A 203 12.64 -3.27 12.75
C LEU A 203 12.66 -4.04 14.05
N GLU A 204 12.16 -3.45 15.12
CA GLU A 204 11.92 -4.10 16.41
C GLU A 204 10.44 -4.17 16.71
N ALA A 205 10.03 -5.22 17.44
CA ALA A 205 8.65 -5.38 17.88
C ALA A 205 8.21 -4.16 18.71
N SER A 206 7.08 -3.57 18.34
CA SER A 206 6.53 -2.38 18.99
C SER A 206 5.95 -2.74 20.38
N GLU A 207 6.40 -2.03 21.43
CA GLU A 207 5.88 -2.20 22.78
C GLU A 207 4.45 -1.65 22.94
N THR A 208 4.06 -0.70 22.07
CA THR A 208 2.72 -0.08 22.08
C THR A 208 1.69 -0.88 21.30
N TYR A 209 2.14 -1.87 20.52
CA TYR A 209 1.22 -2.67 19.72
C TYR A 209 0.28 -3.51 20.59
N ARG A 210 -1.01 -3.39 20.35
CA ARG A 210 -2.12 -3.83 21.21
C ARG A 210 -2.23 -5.33 21.52
N ASN A 211 -1.57 -6.18 20.78
CA ASN A 211 -1.70 -7.64 20.92
C ASN A 211 -0.40 -8.28 21.38
N SER A 212 -0.53 -9.39 22.10
CA SER A 212 0.61 -10.30 22.29
C SER A 212 1.08 -10.75 20.90
N PHE A 213 2.18 -10.20 20.49
CA PHE A 213 2.79 -10.47 19.21
C PHE A 213 3.59 -11.77 19.29
N SER A 214 3.38 -12.69 18.34
CA SER A 214 4.04 -14.00 18.30
C SER A 214 5.14 -14.10 17.23
N GLY A 215 5.49 -12.97 16.59
CA GLY A 215 6.57 -12.91 15.61
C GLY A 215 7.97 -12.78 16.23
N PRO A 216 9.02 -12.71 15.39
CA PRO A 216 10.38 -12.41 15.83
C PRO A 216 10.45 -11.03 16.49
N GLN A 217 11.33 -10.88 17.48
CA GLN A 217 11.52 -9.59 18.16
C GLN A 217 12.17 -8.57 17.24
N THR A 218 13.00 -9.02 16.32
CA THR A 218 13.71 -8.19 15.34
C THR A 218 13.51 -8.75 13.94
N LEU A 219 13.24 -7.87 12.98
CA LEU A 219 13.25 -8.16 11.55
C LEU A 219 14.31 -7.30 10.88
N THR A 220 15.17 -7.90 10.08
CA THR A 220 16.15 -7.17 9.27
C THR A 220 15.87 -7.39 7.79
N PHE A 221 15.54 -6.33 7.09
CA PHE A 221 15.44 -6.33 5.64
C PHE A 221 16.82 -6.01 5.06
N ARG A 222 17.40 -6.95 4.32
CA ARG A 222 18.64 -6.76 3.57
C ARG A 222 18.28 -6.31 2.15
N PHE A 223 18.91 -5.25 1.68
CA PHE A 223 18.70 -4.76 0.32
C PHE A 223 19.65 -5.47 -0.63
N ALA A 224 19.10 -6.02 -1.70
CA ALA A 224 19.86 -6.63 -2.78
C ALA A 224 19.50 -5.95 -4.10
N GLU A 225 20.49 -5.62 -4.93
CA GLU A 225 20.27 -4.93 -6.21
C GLU A 225 19.57 -5.84 -7.23
N THR A 226 19.75 -7.15 -7.14
CA THR A 226 19.16 -8.14 -8.05
C THR A 226 18.63 -9.34 -7.28
N ALA A 227 17.73 -10.12 -7.91
CA ALA A 227 17.22 -11.35 -7.35
C ALA A 227 18.34 -12.39 -7.11
N GLU A 228 19.35 -12.41 -7.99
CA GLU A 228 20.51 -13.31 -7.89
C GLU A 228 21.35 -12.94 -6.66
N ALA A 229 21.61 -11.65 -6.42
CA ALA A 229 22.34 -11.20 -5.23
C ALA A 229 21.56 -11.54 -3.95
N GLY A 230 20.22 -11.44 -3.96
CA GLY A 230 19.38 -11.93 -2.87
C GLY A 230 19.49 -13.43 -2.65
N GLN A 231 19.55 -14.22 -3.73
CA GLN A 231 19.75 -15.66 -3.65
C GLN A 231 21.13 -16.03 -3.05
N ASP A 232 22.18 -15.30 -3.42
CA ASP A 232 23.52 -15.51 -2.86
C ASP A 232 23.55 -15.30 -1.33
N LEU A 233 22.84 -14.26 -0.83
CA LEU A 233 22.68 -14.03 0.62
C LEU A 233 21.94 -15.17 1.30
N TYR A 234 20.92 -15.74 0.66
CA TYR A 234 20.18 -16.87 1.20
C TYR A 234 21.02 -18.13 1.23
N ASP A 235 21.76 -18.44 0.16
CA ASP A 235 22.63 -19.60 0.06
C ASP A 235 23.81 -19.52 1.03
N ALA A 236 24.28 -18.31 1.34
CA ALA A 236 25.27 -18.05 2.37
C ALA A 236 24.72 -18.17 3.81
N GLY A 237 23.39 -18.28 3.96
CA GLY A 237 22.73 -18.31 5.27
C GLY A 237 22.70 -16.96 5.99
N GLU A 238 22.83 -15.85 5.25
CA GLU A 238 22.80 -14.50 5.79
C GLU A 238 21.36 -13.96 5.92
N VAL A 239 20.40 -14.54 5.19
CA VAL A 239 18.97 -14.23 5.28
C VAL A 239 18.15 -15.52 5.38
N ASP A 240 17.02 -15.46 6.10
CA ASP A 240 16.12 -16.57 6.33
C ASP A 240 14.98 -16.67 5.31
N PHE A 241 14.75 -15.60 4.56
CA PHE A 241 13.63 -15.47 3.63
C PHE A 241 14.00 -14.61 2.42
N LEU A 242 13.52 -15.01 1.24
CA LEU A 242 13.62 -14.23 0.00
C LEU A 242 12.26 -13.71 -0.41
N GLY A 243 12.17 -12.40 -0.68
CA GLY A 243 10.98 -11.76 -1.21
C GLY A 243 10.78 -11.99 -2.71
N ILE A 244 11.89 -12.11 -3.45
CA ILE A 244 11.90 -12.30 -4.91
C ILE A 244 12.88 -13.42 -5.24
N LEU A 245 12.46 -14.37 -6.06
CA LEU A 245 13.29 -15.46 -6.56
C LEU A 245 13.76 -15.17 -7.99
N PRO A 246 15.02 -15.52 -8.36
CA PRO A 246 15.43 -15.56 -9.75
C PRO A 246 14.51 -16.47 -10.59
N ALA A 247 14.25 -16.11 -11.84
CA ALA A 247 13.33 -16.84 -12.71
C ALA A 247 13.73 -18.32 -12.91
N GLU A 248 15.04 -18.60 -12.97
CA GLU A 248 15.57 -19.95 -13.12
C GLU A 248 15.29 -20.80 -11.87
N GLN A 249 15.47 -20.22 -10.67
CA GLN A 249 15.15 -20.88 -9.40
C GLN A 249 13.67 -21.15 -9.26
N LEU A 250 12.83 -20.20 -9.67
CA LEU A 250 11.39 -20.38 -9.66
C LEU A 250 10.97 -21.55 -10.56
N THR A 251 11.54 -21.66 -11.75
CA THR A 251 11.29 -22.78 -12.68
C THR A 251 11.72 -24.11 -12.06
N ALA A 252 12.91 -24.20 -11.48
CA ALA A 252 13.40 -25.41 -10.82
C ALA A 252 12.51 -25.85 -9.66
N LEU A 253 12.04 -24.90 -8.84
CA LEU A 253 11.08 -25.17 -7.78
C LEU A 253 9.73 -25.64 -8.33
N ILE A 254 9.30 -25.14 -9.50
CA ILE A 254 8.10 -25.57 -10.20
C ILE A 254 8.23 -27.05 -10.64
N GLU A 255 9.28 -27.43 -11.21
CA GLU A 255 9.54 -28.78 -11.67
C GLU A 255 9.69 -29.79 -10.52
N ALA A 256 10.25 -29.34 -9.40
CA ALA A 256 10.47 -30.21 -8.23
C ALA A 256 9.21 -30.57 -7.43
N GLU A 257 8.03 -30.00 -7.75
CA GLU A 257 6.75 -30.17 -7.03
C GLU A 257 6.86 -29.97 -5.49
N SER A 258 7.91 -29.31 -5.03
CA SER A 258 8.27 -29.20 -3.61
C SER A 258 7.66 -28.00 -2.90
N ARG A 259 6.61 -27.38 -3.48
CA ARG A 259 6.07 -26.09 -2.99
C ARG A 259 4.56 -26.00 -3.04
N THR A 260 4.03 -25.06 -2.29
CA THR A 260 2.67 -24.55 -2.42
C THR A 260 2.69 -23.31 -3.32
N LEU A 261 2.01 -23.34 -4.47
CA LEU A 261 1.80 -22.16 -5.30
C LEU A 261 0.48 -21.51 -4.95
N ALA A 262 0.52 -20.25 -4.54
CA ALA A 262 -0.66 -19.40 -4.49
C ALA A 262 -0.88 -18.81 -5.89
N ARG A 263 -2.11 -18.92 -6.42
CA ARG A 263 -2.49 -18.27 -7.67
C ARG A 263 -2.85 -16.81 -7.36
N GLU A 264 -2.25 -15.89 -8.08
CA GLU A 264 -2.58 -14.49 -8.04
C GLU A 264 -3.48 -14.13 -9.22
N LEU A 265 -4.56 -13.37 -8.96
CA LEU A 265 -5.42 -12.80 -10.00
C LEU A 265 -4.79 -11.49 -10.48
N SER A 266 -3.75 -11.61 -11.27
CA SER A 266 -3.09 -10.48 -11.91
C SER A 266 -3.02 -10.65 -13.42
N VAL A 267 -3.03 -9.55 -14.17
CA VAL A 267 -2.92 -9.52 -15.60
C VAL A 267 -1.84 -8.51 -16.00
N GLN A 268 -0.86 -8.97 -16.76
CA GLN A 268 0.06 -8.06 -17.44
C GLN A 268 -0.54 -7.62 -18.77
N ALA A 269 -0.66 -6.32 -18.96
CA ALA A 269 -1.25 -5.74 -20.15
C ALA A 269 -0.37 -4.64 -20.75
N VAL A 270 -0.34 -4.57 -22.08
CA VAL A 270 0.19 -3.42 -22.80
C VAL A 270 -0.94 -2.43 -22.99
N VAL A 271 -0.82 -1.25 -22.39
CA VAL A 271 -1.81 -0.18 -22.48
C VAL A 271 -1.35 0.80 -23.57
N PHE A 272 -2.24 1.07 -24.54
CA PHE A 272 -1.98 2.05 -25.60
C PHE A 272 -2.36 3.46 -25.12
N ASN A 273 -1.41 4.40 -25.21
CA ASN A 273 -1.74 5.81 -25.01
C ASN A 273 -2.55 6.33 -26.21
N CYS A 274 -3.87 6.35 -26.08
CA CYS A 274 -4.78 6.77 -27.15
C CYS A 274 -4.75 8.27 -27.44
N ALA A 275 -4.05 9.08 -26.65
CA ALA A 275 -3.82 10.51 -26.92
C ALA A 275 -2.70 10.74 -27.94
N GLN A 276 -1.89 9.74 -28.23
CA GLN A 276 -0.87 9.80 -29.30
C GLN A 276 -1.52 9.65 -30.68
N ASP A 277 -1.21 10.57 -31.59
CA ASP A 277 -1.79 10.61 -32.95
C ASP A 277 -1.78 9.24 -33.69
N THR A 278 -0.66 8.53 -33.59
CA THR A 278 -0.51 7.21 -34.25
C THR A 278 -1.39 6.14 -33.62
N LEU A 279 -1.63 6.22 -32.30
CA LEU A 279 -2.39 5.25 -31.50
C LEU A 279 -3.85 5.65 -31.32
N MET A 280 -4.25 6.84 -31.77
CA MET A 280 -5.64 7.29 -31.71
C MET A 280 -6.55 6.42 -32.59
N ASP A 281 -6.06 5.94 -33.75
CA ASP A 281 -6.82 5.08 -34.64
C ASP A 281 -6.93 3.65 -34.05
N ALA A 282 -8.15 3.20 -33.81
CA ALA A 282 -8.43 1.86 -33.29
C ALA A 282 -7.93 0.73 -34.20
N ARG A 283 -7.84 0.99 -35.50
CA ARG A 283 -7.31 0.00 -36.49
C ARG A 283 -5.82 -0.26 -36.26
N VAL A 284 -5.05 0.80 -35.93
CA VAL A 284 -3.62 0.67 -35.59
C VAL A 284 -3.45 -0.16 -34.32
N ARG A 285 -4.19 0.17 -33.25
CA ARG A 285 -4.13 -0.59 -32.00
C ARG A 285 -4.50 -2.06 -32.21
N ARG A 286 -5.55 -2.32 -33.01
CA ARG A 286 -5.96 -3.70 -33.35
C ARG A 286 -4.89 -4.44 -34.15
N ALA A 287 -4.23 -3.78 -35.10
CA ALA A 287 -3.13 -4.38 -35.88
C ALA A 287 -1.98 -4.77 -34.92
N LEU A 288 -1.57 -3.88 -34.03
CA LEU A 288 -0.53 -4.17 -33.03
C LEU A 288 -0.92 -5.35 -32.10
N THR A 289 -2.18 -5.38 -31.64
CA THR A 289 -2.69 -6.49 -30.82
C THR A 289 -2.65 -7.84 -31.55
N LEU A 290 -2.94 -7.85 -32.87
CA LEU A 290 -2.93 -9.07 -33.68
C LEU A 290 -1.51 -9.56 -34.01
N THR A 291 -0.49 -8.70 -33.98
CA THR A 291 0.92 -9.07 -34.18
C THR A 291 1.63 -9.52 -32.91
N ALA A 292 1.02 -9.29 -31.72
CA ALA A 292 1.61 -9.70 -30.46
C ALA A 292 1.51 -11.23 -30.28
N ASP A 293 2.63 -11.88 -30.13
CA ASP A 293 2.69 -13.30 -29.75
C ASP A 293 2.58 -13.40 -28.20
N ARG A 294 1.36 -13.63 -27.74
CA ARG A 294 1.07 -13.73 -26.31
C ARG A 294 1.64 -14.99 -25.69
N SER A 295 1.79 -16.05 -26.48
CA SER A 295 2.40 -17.30 -25.98
C SER A 295 3.88 -17.13 -25.74
N ALA A 296 4.60 -16.49 -26.67
CA ALA A 296 6.00 -16.15 -26.51
C ALA A 296 6.22 -15.16 -25.33
N ALA A 297 5.31 -14.19 -25.14
CA ALA A 297 5.36 -13.30 -23.99
C ALA A 297 5.15 -14.03 -22.66
N ALA A 298 4.21 -14.97 -22.60
CA ALA A 298 3.97 -15.79 -21.41
C ALA A 298 5.17 -16.72 -21.11
N GLU A 299 5.78 -17.30 -22.17
CA GLU A 299 6.98 -18.13 -22.04
C GLU A 299 8.17 -17.32 -21.52
N ALA A 300 8.36 -16.09 -22.02
CA ALA A 300 9.41 -15.17 -21.55
C ALA A 300 9.18 -14.68 -20.11
N ALA A 301 7.92 -14.57 -19.68
CA ALA A 301 7.57 -14.23 -18.29
C ALA A 301 7.76 -15.40 -17.30
N GLY A 302 8.10 -16.59 -17.82
CA GLY A 302 8.40 -17.77 -17.03
C GLY A 302 7.20 -18.66 -16.72
N ALA A 303 7.47 -19.78 -16.05
CA ALA A 303 6.54 -20.90 -15.87
C ALA A 303 5.26 -20.59 -15.04
N THR A 304 5.11 -19.36 -14.56
CA THR A 304 3.94 -18.91 -13.77
C THR A 304 2.93 -18.09 -14.56
N ALA A 305 3.26 -17.73 -15.81
CA ALA A 305 2.40 -16.93 -16.67
C ALA A 305 1.65 -17.80 -17.70
N TYR A 306 0.43 -17.37 -18.03
CA TYR A 306 -0.40 -17.99 -19.06
C TYR A 306 -0.84 -16.93 -20.07
N ALA A 307 -0.83 -17.30 -21.35
CA ALA A 307 -1.35 -16.40 -22.39
C ALA A 307 -2.85 -16.18 -22.19
N ALA A 308 -3.28 -14.93 -22.18
CA ALA A 308 -4.71 -14.60 -22.19
C ALA A 308 -5.32 -14.91 -23.57
N GLU A 309 -6.50 -15.50 -23.60
CA GLU A 309 -7.28 -15.79 -24.80
C GLU A 309 -7.83 -14.53 -25.49
#